data_0238d0917c01c9d8485d4ec7c9618407
#
_entry.id   0238d0917c01c9d8485d4ec7c9618407
#
_cell.length_a   1.000
_cell.length_b   1.000
_cell.length_c   1.000
_cell.angle_alpha   90.00
_cell.angle_beta   90.00
_cell.angle_gamma   90.00
#
_symmetry.space_group_name_H-M   'P 1'
#
loop_
_entity.id
_entity.type
_entity.pdbx_description
1 polymer ?
#
loop_
_entity_poly.entity_id
_entity_poly.type
_entity_poly.pdbx_seq_one_letter_code
_entity_poly.pdbx_strand_id
1 'polypeptide(L)'
;CSHIGSCFFYRARREAEEAHLIVINHSLLLSDMVTDNRVLPRYQQVIIDEAHHLEDVATRQLSFEVNQGRMLALLHSLAHGTGGKPSGLLRDLPGRLKGSDIPTRVIRELDQYLSQATEDVEKSRRQVYNFFTALSLFLGDYQRAGSPYDQRIRLTSGLRVQPSWSDCLLYTSPSPRD
;
A
#
# COMPACT_ATOMS: atom_id res chain seq x y z
N CYS A 1 13.38 7.40 -18.22
CA CYS A 1 14.50 6.45 -18.19
C CYS A 1 15.49 6.85 -19.29
N SER A 2 16.72 7.26 -18.92
CA SER A 2 17.77 7.69 -19.86
C SER A 2 18.34 6.56 -20.75
N HIS A 3 17.93 5.31 -20.50
CA HIS A 3 18.46 4.12 -21.17
C HIS A 3 17.42 3.36 -22.01
N ILE A 4 16.47 4.08 -22.63
CA ILE A 4 15.39 3.46 -23.42
C ILE A 4 15.94 2.56 -24.53
N GLY A 5 17.04 2.93 -25.20
CA GLY A 5 17.62 2.17 -26.30
C GLY A 5 18.31 0.87 -25.90
N SER A 6 18.79 0.73 -24.65
CA SER A 6 19.48 -0.46 -24.13
C SER A 6 18.68 -1.26 -23.11
N CYS A 7 17.45 -0.84 -22.80
CA CYS A 7 16.61 -1.49 -21.81
C CYS A 7 15.96 -2.75 -22.41
N PHE A 8 16.18 -3.90 -21.79
CA PHE A 8 15.60 -5.18 -22.21
C PHE A 8 14.07 -5.15 -22.23
N PHE A 9 13.45 -4.44 -21.30
CA PHE A 9 11.98 -4.29 -21.24
C PHE A 9 11.44 -3.59 -22.49
N TYR A 10 12.01 -2.45 -22.88
CA TYR A 10 11.55 -1.72 -24.06
C TYR A 10 11.84 -2.47 -25.36
N ARG A 11 12.93 -3.25 -25.40
CA ARG A 11 13.26 -4.11 -26.55
C ARG A 11 12.23 -5.23 -26.69
N ALA A 12 11.95 -5.97 -25.62
CA ALA A 12 10.94 -7.03 -25.62
C ALA A 12 9.54 -6.50 -25.98
N ARG A 13 9.19 -5.31 -25.52
CA ARG A 13 7.92 -4.69 -25.87
C ARG A 13 7.83 -4.35 -27.36
N ARG A 14 8.89 -3.82 -27.94
CA ARG A 14 8.94 -3.53 -29.40
C ARG A 14 8.85 -4.80 -30.22
N GLU A 15 9.57 -5.87 -29.84
CA GLU A 15 9.47 -7.18 -30.48
C GLU A 15 8.04 -7.74 -30.38
N ALA A 16 7.36 -7.55 -29.26
CA ALA A 16 5.96 -7.94 -29.08
C ALA A 16 4.99 -7.13 -29.95
N GLU A 17 5.25 -5.84 -30.20
CA GLU A 17 4.43 -5.00 -31.10
C GLU A 17 4.41 -5.49 -32.55
N GLU A 18 5.48 -6.18 -32.99
CA GLU A 18 5.64 -6.74 -34.34
C GLU A 18 5.20 -8.21 -34.42
N ALA A 19 4.90 -8.85 -33.29
CA ALA A 19 4.57 -10.27 -33.22
C ALA A 19 3.11 -10.55 -33.56
N HIS A 20 2.85 -11.63 -34.30
CA HIS A 20 1.49 -12.11 -34.59
C HIS A 20 0.90 -12.91 -33.43
N LEU A 21 1.74 -13.47 -32.57
CA LEU A 21 1.35 -14.26 -31.41
C LEU A 21 2.27 -13.89 -30.25
N ILE A 22 1.68 -13.58 -29.10
CA ILE A 22 2.40 -13.27 -27.86
C ILE A 22 1.97 -14.28 -26.80
N VAL A 23 2.92 -15.02 -26.26
CA VAL A 23 2.68 -15.97 -25.16
C VAL A 23 3.11 -15.30 -23.85
N ILE A 24 2.21 -15.20 -22.91
CA ILE A 24 2.42 -14.56 -21.62
C ILE A 24 1.85 -15.43 -20.49
N ASN A 25 2.24 -15.17 -19.26
CA ASN A 25 1.60 -15.77 -18.10
C ASN A 25 0.36 -14.95 -17.66
N HIS A 26 -0.52 -15.56 -16.88
CA HIS A 26 -1.73 -14.91 -16.35
C HIS A 26 -1.42 -13.66 -15.52
N SER A 27 -0.32 -13.67 -14.76
CA SER A 27 0.08 -12.53 -13.94
C SER A 27 0.38 -11.29 -14.77
N LEU A 28 1.03 -11.45 -15.92
CA LEU A 28 1.33 -10.34 -16.82
C LEU A 28 0.08 -9.80 -17.49
N LEU A 29 -0.84 -10.68 -17.92
CA LEU A 29 -2.14 -10.30 -18.46
C LEU A 29 -2.94 -9.45 -17.45
N LEU A 30 -3.04 -9.92 -16.21
CA LEU A 30 -3.77 -9.23 -15.17
C LEU A 30 -3.09 -7.91 -14.74
N SER A 31 -1.75 -7.88 -14.73
CA SER A 31 -1.01 -6.64 -14.48
C SER A 31 -1.24 -5.60 -15.56
N ASP A 32 -1.35 -6.01 -16.82
CA ASP A 32 -1.69 -5.13 -17.93
C ASP A 32 -3.08 -4.51 -17.76
N MET A 33 -4.07 -5.31 -17.38
CA MET A 33 -5.43 -4.84 -17.09
C MET A 33 -5.47 -3.80 -15.95
N VAL A 34 -4.69 -4.00 -14.90
CA VAL A 34 -4.59 -3.06 -13.75
C VAL A 34 -3.94 -1.74 -14.14
N THR A 35 -3.05 -1.76 -15.12
CA THR A 35 -2.32 -0.59 -15.60
C THR A 35 -2.94 0.07 -16.83
N ASP A 36 -4.24 -0.12 -17.06
CA ASP A 36 -4.98 0.42 -18.21
C ASP A 36 -4.38 -0.02 -19.55
N ASN A 37 -3.97 -1.28 -19.67
CA ASN A 37 -3.40 -1.88 -20.89
C ASN A 37 -2.15 -1.13 -21.39
N ARG A 38 -1.25 -0.77 -20.47
CA ARG A 38 -0.01 -0.04 -20.80
C ARG A 38 1.23 -0.91 -20.89
N VAL A 39 1.13 -2.18 -20.50
CA VAL A 39 2.27 -3.11 -20.46
C VAL A 39 2.37 -3.89 -21.77
N LEU A 40 1.27 -4.45 -22.25
CA LEU A 40 1.19 -5.23 -23.48
C LEU A 40 0.87 -4.35 -24.70
N PRO A 41 1.23 -4.78 -25.91
CA PRO A 41 0.70 -4.21 -27.15
C PRO A 41 -0.82 -4.41 -27.24
N ARG A 42 -1.49 -3.67 -28.10
CA ARG A 42 -2.93 -3.85 -28.34
C ARG A 42 -3.21 -5.20 -28.95
N TYR A 43 -4.13 -5.94 -28.37
CA TYR A 43 -4.59 -7.24 -28.85
C TYR A 43 -6.12 -7.25 -29.01
N GLN A 44 -6.62 -8.10 -29.89
CA GLN A 44 -8.06 -8.25 -30.14
C GLN A 44 -8.60 -9.59 -29.66
N GLN A 45 -7.75 -10.58 -29.51
CA GLN A 45 -8.10 -11.94 -29.11
C GLN A 45 -7.18 -12.43 -28.02
N VAL A 46 -7.73 -13.15 -27.06
CA VAL A 46 -7.00 -13.80 -25.96
C VAL A 46 -7.44 -15.25 -25.90
N ILE A 47 -6.46 -16.14 -25.82
CA ILE A 47 -6.68 -17.56 -25.53
C ILE A 47 -6.09 -17.79 -24.14
N ILE A 48 -6.89 -18.27 -23.22
CA ILE A 48 -6.46 -18.54 -21.85
C ILE A 48 -6.33 -20.05 -21.69
N ASP A 49 -5.11 -20.52 -21.54
CA ASP A 49 -4.80 -21.89 -21.17
C ASP A 49 -4.85 -22.04 -19.65
N GLU A 50 -5.16 -23.24 -19.14
CA GLU A 50 -5.25 -23.50 -17.69
C GLU A 50 -6.14 -22.48 -16.93
N ALA A 51 -7.28 -22.13 -17.53
CA ALA A 51 -8.17 -21.07 -17.04
C ALA A 51 -8.64 -21.28 -15.58
N HIS A 52 -8.60 -22.52 -15.08
CA HIS A 52 -8.93 -22.83 -13.69
C HIS A 52 -8.00 -22.18 -12.67
N HIS A 53 -6.78 -21.79 -13.07
CA HIS A 53 -5.85 -21.03 -12.21
C HIS A 53 -6.09 -19.52 -12.25
N LEU A 54 -6.90 -19.01 -13.19
CA LEU A 54 -7.07 -17.58 -13.40
C LEU A 54 -7.66 -16.87 -12.16
N GLU A 55 -8.63 -17.50 -11.49
CA GLU A 55 -9.26 -16.92 -10.29
C GLU A 55 -8.25 -16.72 -9.16
N ASP A 56 -7.41 -17.72 -8.90
CA ASP A 56 -6.38 -17.65 -7.87
C ASP A 56 -5.31 -16.61 -8.20
N VAL A 57 -4.91 -16.53 -9.46
CA VAL A 57 -3.94 -15.54 -9.91
C VAL A 57 -4.54 -14.14 -9.87
N ALA A 58 -5.80 -13.96 -10.29
CA ALA A 58 -6.50 -12.70 -10.22
C ALA A 58 -6.64 -12.21 -8.78
N THR A 59 -7.05 -13.10 -7.87
CA THR A 59 -7.14 -12.77 -6.45
C THR A 59 -5.81 -12.28 -5.90
N ARG A 60 -4.71 -12.94 -6.22
CA ARG A 60 -3.37 -12.53 -5.77
C ARG A 60 -2.89 -11.22 -6.40
N GLN A 61 -3.13 -11.03 -7.70
CA GLN A 61 -2.66 -9.84 -8.42
C GLN A 61 -3.50 -8.59 -8.15
N LEU A 62 -4.82 -8.77 -7.95
CA LEU A 62 -5.74 -7.66 -7.69
C LEU A 62 -5.87 -7.36 -6.19
N SER A 63 -5.31 -8.20 -5.32
CA SER A 63 -5.27 -7.96 -3.88
C SER A 63 -4.13 -7.03 -3.51
N PHE A 64 -4.34 -6.23 -2.50
CA PHE A 64 -3.26 -5.55 -1.81
C PHE A 64 -3.12 -6.10 -0.39
N GLU A 65 -1.91 -6.25 0.05
CA GLU A 65 -1.59 -6.70 1.39
C GLU A 65 -1.20 -5.52 2.26
N VAL A 66 -1.88 -5.37 3.37
CA VAL A 66 -1.55 -4.41 4.42
C VAL A 66 -1.16 -5.16 5.68
N ASN A 67 0.02 -4.90 6.19
CA ASN A 67 0.44 -5.42 7.48
C ASN A 67 0.99 -4.31 8.37
N GLN A 68 0.93 -4.54 9.68
CA GLN A 68 1.37 -3.58 10.69
C GLN A 68 2.81 -3.09 10.46
N GLY A 69 3.72 -4.02 10.15
CA GLY A 69 5.14 -3.68 9.96
C GLY A 69 5.37 -2.72 8.80
N ARG A 70 4.72 -2.94 7.66
CA ARG A 70 4.83 -2.04 6.49
C ARG A 70 4.26 -0.65 6.77
N MET A 71 3.10 -0.58 7.44
CA MET A 71 2.51 0.70 7.81
C MET A 71 3.40 1.47 8.78
N LEU A 72 3.90 0.80 9.82
CA LEU A 72 4.81 1.41 10.78
C LEU A 72 6.14 1.82 10.16
N ALA A 73 6.69 1.03 9.23
CA ALA A 73 7.91 1.38 8.50
C ALA A 73 7.72 2.63 7.63
N LEU A 74 6.57 2.76 6.96
CA LEU A 74 6.23 3.96 6.21
C LEU A 74 6.16 5.19 7.13
N LEU A 75 5.40 5.11 8.23
CA LEU A 75 5.28 6.20 9.18
C LEU A 75 6.63 6.55 9.84
N HIS A 76 7.47 5.54 10.10
CA HIS A 76 8.82 5.74 10.61
C HIS A 76 9.71 6.49 9.62
N SER A 77 9.59 6.21 8.31
CA SER A 77 10.36 6.94 7.29
C SER A 77 9.97 8.42 7.19
N LEU A 78 8.71 8.75 7.48
CA LEU A 78 8.23 10.14 7.48
C LEU A 78 8.72 10.91 8.71
N ALA A 79 8.52 10.36 9.90
CA ALA A 79 8.96 10.97 11.15
C ALA A 79 9.22 9.90 12.21
N HIS A 80 10.34 10.00 12.91
CA HIS A 80 10.66 9.17 14.05
C HIS A 80 11.53 9.94 15.05
N GLY A 81 11.45 9.57 16.32
CA GLY A 81 12.29 10.13 17.38
C GLY A 81 12.98 9.02 18.15
N THR A 82 14.31 9.08 18.24
CA THR A 82 15.10 8.19 19.09
C THR A 82 16.01 9.05 19.93
N GLY A 83 15.94 8.91 21.26
CA GLY A 83 16.84 9.62 22.18
C GLY A 83 16.75 11.15 22.16
N GLY A 84 15.53 11.70 21.93
CA GLY A 84 15.29 13.15 21.98
C GLY A 84 15.64 13.92 20.69
N LYS A 85 16.16 13.25 19.66
CA LYS A 85 16.39 13.88 18.36
C LYS A 85 15.37 13.34 17.35
N PRO A 86 14.41 14.17 16.93
CA PRO A 86 13.49 13.80 15.85
C PRO A 86 14.25 13.72 14.52
N SER A 87 13.95 12.68 13.73
CA SER A 87 14.56 12.39 12.43
C SER A 87 13.46 11.96 11.45
N GLY A 88 13.79 11.82 10.16
CA GLY A 88 12.88 11.40 9.11
C GLY A 88 12.67 12.47 8.03
N LEU A 89 11.98 12.11 6.95
CA LEU A 89 11.82 12.95 5.77
C LEU A 89 11.23 14.34 6.11
N LEU A 90 10.22 14.41 6.97
CA LEU A 90 9.57 15.66 7.35
C LEU A 90 10.52 16.61 8.07
N ARG A 91 11.44 16.07 8.87
CA ARG A 91 12.39 16.86 9.63
C ARG A 91 13.62 17.31 8.83
N ASP A 92 14.02 16.48 7.85
CA ASP A 92 15.18 16.78 7.01
C ASP A 92 14.87 17.79 5.90
N LEU A 93 13.57 17.98 5.58
CA LEU A 93 13.10 18.84 4.52
C LEU A 93 13.54 20.30 4.67
N PRO A 94 13.40 20.97 5.82
CA PRO A 94 13.87 22.36 6.00
C PRO A 94 15.37 22.50 5.81
N GLY A 95 16.15 21.47 6.24
CA GLY A 95 17.60 21.47 6.04
C GLY A 95 18.02 21.42 4.59
N ARG A 96 17.26 20.65 3.77
CA ARG A 96 17.49 20.53 2.33
C ARG A 96 17.09 21.79 1.54
N LEU A 97 16.18 22.59 2.10
CA LEU A 97 15.73 23.84 1.51
C LEU A 97 16.61 25.05 1.88
N LYS A 98 17.48 24.90 2.89
CA LYS A 98 18.48 25.91 3.23
C LYS A 98 19.50 26.01 2.08
N GLY A 99 19.50 27.16 1.43
CA GLY A 99 20.35 27.44 0.25
C GLY A 99 19.61 27.51 -1.07
N SER A 100 18.29 27.31 -1.09
CA SER A 100 17.42 27.63 -2.22
C SER A 100 16.91 29.08 -2.09
N ASP A 101 16.58 29.71 -3.23
CA ASP A 101 16.02 31.07 -3.32
C ASP A 101 14.59 31.18 -2.76
N ILE A 102 14.28 30.48 -1.66
CA ILE A 102 12.96 30.45 -1.03
C ILE A 102 12.88 31.56 0.03
N PRO A 103 11.87 32.45 -0.04
CA PRO A 103 11.70 33.50 0.96
C PRO A 103 11.55 32.92 2.39
N THR A 104 12.16 33.57 3.37
CA THR A 104 12.14 33.14 4.79
C THR A 104 10.74 32.98 5.36
N ARG A 105 9.76 33.76 4.83
CA ARG A 105 8.35 33.64 5.20
C ARG A 105 7.80 32.27 4.85
N VAL A 106 8.08 31.79 3.64
CA VAL A 106 7.62 30.49 3.15
C VAL A 106 8.23 29.33 3.96
N ILE A 107 9.52 29.47 4.33
CA ILE A 107 10.20 28.47 5.19
C ILE A 107 9.51 28.40 6.56
N ARG A 108 9.10 29.51 7.12
CA ARG A 108 8.42 29.57 8.43
C ARG A 108 7.02 28.96 8.38
N GLU A 109 6.26 29.23 7.33
CA GLU A 109 4.96 28.60 7.11
C GLU A 109 5.11 27.10 6.91
N LEU A 110 6.12 26.66 6.16
CA LEU A 110 6.44 25.24 5.97
C LEU A 110 6.78 24.55 7.30
N ASP A 111 7.55 25.18 8.18
CA ASP A 111 7.88 24.61 9.50
C ASP A 111 6.63 24.34 10.35
N GLN A 112 5.61 25.17 10.28
CA GLN A 112 4.34 24.94 10.96
C GLN A 112 3.61 23.71 10.40
N TYR A 113 3.50 23.59 9.07
CA TYR A 113 2.89 22.42 8.42
C TYR A 113 3.66 21.14 8.70
N LEU A 114 4.99 21.19 8.72
CA LEU A 114 5.83 20.02 9.04
C LEU A 114 5.70 19.59 10.49
N SER A 115 5.53 20.53 11.41
CA SER A 115 5.26 20.23 12.82
C SER A 115 3.91 19.52 12.97
N GLN A 116 2.87 20.06 12.37
CA GLN A 116 1.55 19.45 12.37
C GLN A 116 1.58 18.05 11.73
N ALA A 117 2.21 17.91 10.55
CA ALA A 117 2.35 16.61 9.89
C ALA A 117 3.11 15.60 10.76
N THR A 118 4.09 16.04 11.55
CA THR A 118 4.81 15.16 12.47
C THR A 118 3.90 14.66 13.59
N GLU A 119 3.06 15.51 14.16
CA GLU A 119 2.05 15.12 15.15
C GLU A 119 1.03 14.14 14.57
N ASP A 120 0.58 14.38 13.33
CA ASP A 120 -0.35 13.50 12.63
C ASP A 120 0.28 12.12 12.35
N VAL A 121 1.57 12.04 12.04
CA VAL A 121 2.32 10.78 11.92
C VAL A 121 2.32 10.02 13.24
N GLU A 122 2.56 10.68 14.37
CA GLU A 122 2.53 10.03 15.69
C GLU A 122 1.12 9.58 16.09
N LYS A 123 0.09 10.37 15.76
CA LYS A 123 -1.32 9.98 15.94
C LYS A 123 -1.64 8.75 15.09
N SER A 124 -1.27 8.77 13.81
CA SER A 124 -1.46 7.64 12.89
C SER A 124 -0.75 6.38 13.36
N ARG A 125 0.46 6.50 13.91
CA ARG A 125 1.20 5.36 14.47
C ARG A 125 0.44 4.69 15.60
N ARG A 126 -0.11 5.47 16.54
CA ARG A 126 -0.95 4.94 17.63
C ARG A 126 -2.21 4.26 17.08
N GLN A 127 -2.86 4.86 16.08
CA GLN A 127 -4.04 4.27 15.44
C GLN A 127 -3.72 2.94 14.75
N VAL A 128 -2.59 2.83 14.07
CA VAL A 128 -2.13 1.57 13.48
C VAL A 128 -1.94 0.49 14.54
N TYR A 129 -1.28 0.80 15.65
CA TYR A 129 -1.13 -0.15 16.76
C TYR A 129 -2.47 -0.60 17.31
N ASN A 130 -3.37 0.33 17.59
CA ASN A 130 -4.69 0.04 18.14
C ASN A 130 -5.52 -0.82 17.20
N PHE A 131 -5.52 -0.49 15.91
CA PHE A 131 -6.23 -1.27 14.88
C PHE A 131 -5.74 -2.71 14.81
N PHE A 132 -4.43 -2.94 14.69
CA PHE A 132 -3.90 -4.29 14.60
C PHE A 132 -4.04 -5.07 15.90
N THR A 133 -4.03 -4.40 17.05
CA THR A 133 -4.35 -5.02 18.34
C THR A 133 -5.81 -5.45 18.41
N ALA A 134 -6.74 -4.58 18.05
CA ALA A 134 -8.16 -4.90 17.99
C ALA A 134 -8.46 -6.02 16.99
N LEU A 135 -7.82 -5.98 15.81
CA LEU A 135 -7.92 -7.04 14.81
C LEU A 135 -7.41 -8.39 15.33
N SER A 136 -6.29 -8.39 16.06
CA SER A 136 -5.74 -9.61 16.65
C SER A 136 -6.65 -10.20 17.71
N LEU A 137 -7.30 -9.37 18.52
CA LEU A 137 -8.30 -9.82 19.51
C LEU A 137 -9.52 -10.40 18.80
N PHE A 138 -10.05 -9.70 17.79
CA PHE A 138 -11.15 -10.18 16.96
C PHE A 138 -10.85 -11.55 16.33
N LEU A 139 -9.65 -11.72 15.76
CA LEU A 139 -9.21 -13.01 15.19
C LEU A 139 -9.08 -14.08 16.26
N GLY A 140 -8.57 -13.75 17.46
CA GLY A 140 -8.41 -14.67 18.57
C GLY A 140 -9.75 -15.24 19.08
N ASP A 141 -10.80 -14.46 19.08
CA ASP A 141 -12.14 -14.93 19.47
C ASP A 141 -12.72 -15.93 18.45
N TYR A 142 -12.36 -15.77 17.16
CA TYR A 142 -12.77 -16.69 16.09
C TYR A 142 -11.94 -17.98 16.04
N GLN A 143 -10.66 -17.94 16.42
CA GLN A 143 -9.77 -19.11 16.40
C GLN A 143 -10.18 -20.22 17.38
N ARG A 144 -10.91 -19.89 18.43
CA ARG A 144 -11.45 -20.87 19.38
C ARG A 144 -12.48 -21.81 18.75
N ALA A 145 -13.01 -21.48 17.58
CA ALA A 145 -14.04 -22.26 16.87
C ALA A 145 -13.50 -23.03 15.64
N GLY A 146 -12.21 -22.92 15.27
CA GLY A 146 -11.66 -23.46 14.03
C GLY A 146 -10.28 -24.13 14.16
N SER A 147 -9.79 -24.68 13.04
CA SER A 147 -8.49 -25.36 12.95
C SER A 147 -7.32 -24.40 13.28
N PRO A 148 -6.31 -24.85 14.04
CA PRO A 148 -5.15 -24.01 14.40
C PRO A 148 -4.23 -23.67 13.22
N TYR A 149 -4.46 -24.22 12.04
CA TYR A 149 -3.57 -24.08 10.87
C TYR A 149 -4.02 -23.05 9.84
N ASP A 150 -5.28 -22.59 9.86
CA ASP A 150 -5.75 -21.59 8.88
C ASP A 150 -6.24 -20.32 9.59
N GLN A 151 -5.41 -19.29 9.55
CA GLN A 151 -5.70 -17.96 10.13
C GLN A 151 -6.45 -17.05 9.15
N ARG A 152 -7.07 -17.61 8.11
CA ARG A 152 -7.81 -16.83 7.12
C ARG A 152 -9.27 -16.75 7.50
N ILE A 153 -9.76 -15.53 7.71
CA ILE A 153 -11.18 -15.26 7.93
C ILE A 153 -11.70 -14.46 6.73
N ARG A 154 -12.71 -15.00 6.08
CA ARG A 154 -13.46 -14.28 5.06
C ARG A 154 -14.47 -13.35 5.74
N LEU A 155 -14.30 -12.05 5.59
CA LEU A 155 -15.23 -11.06 6.13
C LEU A 155 -16.55 -11.09 5.34
N THR A 156 -17.52 -11.83 5.87
CA THR A 156 -18.89 -11.85 5.36
C THR A 156 -19.71 -10.69 5.92
N SER A 157 -20.87 -10.42 5.30
CA SER A 157 -21.81 -9.40 5.82
C SER A 157 -22.22 -9.68 7.28
N GLY A 158 -22.42 -10.94 7.65
CA GLY A 158 -22.75 -11.32 9.01
C GLY A 158 -21.65 -11.05 10.03
N LEU A 159 -20.37 -11.18 9.64
CA LEU A 159 -19.23 -10.84 10.49
C LEU A 159 -19.09 -9.33 10.71
N ARG A 160 -19.40 -8.53 9.69
CA ARG A 160 -19.32 -7.06 9.74
C ARG A 160 -20.37 -6.41 10.66
N VAL A 161 -21.43 -7.13 11.00
CA VAL A 161 -22.49 -6.63 11.90
C VAL A 161 -22.15 -6.90 13.38
N GLN A 162 -21.11 -7.70 13.65
CA GLN A 162 -20.75 -8.03 15.03
C GLN A 162 -20.13 -6.83 15.77
N PRO A 163 -20.42 -6.66 17.08
CA PRO A 163 -19.89 -5.56 17.88
C PRO A 163 -18.35 -5.50 17.85
N SER A 164 -17.68 -6.64 17.94
CA SER A 164 -16.21 -6.75 17.91
C SER A 164 -15.59 -6.23 16.60
N TRP A 165 -16.30 -6.34 15.47
CA TRP A 165 -15.88 -5.73 14.20
C TRP A 165 -16.07 -4.21 14.21
N SER A 166 -17.17 -3.74 14.78
CA SER A 166 -17.44 -2.31 14.94
C SER A 166 -16.38 -1.66 15.83
N ASP A 167 -15.95 -2.33 16.89
CA ASP A 167 -14.87 -1.85 17.76
C ASP A 167 -13.54 -1.70 16.99
N CYS A 168 -13.20 -2.65 16.11
CA CYS A 168 -12.03 -2.51 15.24
C CYS A 168 -12.08 -1.26 14.36
N LEU A 169 -13.28 -0.90 13.84
CA LEU A 169 -13.47 0.28 13.00
C LEU A 169 -13.47 1.59 13.77
N LEU A 170 -13.97 1.60 15.00
CA LEU A 170 -13.98 2.80 15.85
C LEU A 170 -12.56 3.31 16.16
N TYR A 171 -11.57 2.42 16.28
CA TYR A 171 -10.18 2.81 16.48
C TYR A 171 -9.51 3.42 15.24
N THR A 172 -10.15 3.32 14.06
CA THR A 172 -9.63 3.89 12.79
C THR A 172 -10.34 5.18 12.38
N SER A 173 -11.49 5.48 12.97
CA SER A 173 -12.21 6.72 12.69
C SER A 173 -11.61 7.88 13.48
N PRO A 174 -11.34 9.05 12.87
CA PRO A 174 -11.01 10.25 13.62
C PRO A 174 -12.18 10.55 14.56
N SER A 175 -11.87 10.84 15.83
CA SER A 175 -12.88 11.25 16.78
C SER A 175 -13.62 12.48 16.24
N PRO A 176 -14.97 12.54 16.28
CA PRO A 176 -15.70 13.73 15.84
C PRO A 176 -15.50 14.96 16.73
N ARG A 177 -14.50 14.96 17.61
CA ARG A 177 -14.22 16.01 18.60
C ARG A 177 -12.80 16.58 18.52
N ASP A 178 -12.02 16.26 17.46
CA ASP A 178 -10.69 16.83 17.25
C ASP A 178 -10.71 17.83 16.08
#